data_fb3d7aaf977ac03043ebb8fee9f57370
#
_entry.id   fb3d7aaf977ac03043ebb8fee9f57370
#
_cell.length_a   1.000
_cell.length_b   1.000
_cell.length_c   1.000
_cell.angle_alpha   90.00
_cell.angle_beta   90.00
_cell.angle_gamma   90.00
#
_symmetry.space_group_name_H-M   'P 1'
#
loop_
_entity.id
_entity.type
_entity.pdbx_description
1 polymer ?
#
loop_
_entity_poly.entity_id
_entity_poly.type
_entity_poly.pdbx_seq_one_letter_code
_entity_poly.pdbx_strand_id
1 'polypeptide(L)'
;CENAPCANACPTKALYNEGDRVVVRMERCIGCRSCVVACPYGAVNVVSRYDSGDLGGIRVGAAQTATVIKCDRCVDRPGGPACVEACTSKALMIVDSDDIEAHTSNQRAAAAAALA
;
A
#
# COMPACT_ATOMS: atom_id res chain seq x y z
N CYS A 1 -6.44 -0.14 -7.03
CA CYS A 1 -7.66 -0.83 -6.53
C CYS A 1 -8.88 0.05 -6.76
N GLU A 2 -9.75 -0.28 -7.67
CA GLU A 2 -11.00 0.47 -7.93
C GLU A 2 -11.94 0.42 -6.71
N ASN A 3 -12.08 -0.74 -6.11
CA ASN A 3 -12.88 -0.93 -4.91
C ASN A 3 -11.96 -1.31 -3.74
N ALA A 4 -11.25 -0.33 -3.20
CA ALA A 4 -10.24 -0.54 -2.17
C ALA A 4 -10.83 -1.02 -0.84
N PRO A 5 -10.76 -2.31 -0.47
CA PRO A 5 -11.32 -2.81 0.78
C PRO A 5 -10.74 -2.10 2.01
N CYS A 6 -9.48 -1.71 1.96
CA CYS A 6 -8.81 -0.99 3.05
C CYS A 6 -9.41 0.41 3.30
N ALA A 7 -9.84 1.11 2.25
CA ALA A 7 -10.53 2.39 2.38
C ALA A 7 -11.97 2.21 2.89
N ASN A 8 -12.65 1.17 2.42
CA ASN A 8 -14.02 0.85 2.84
C ASN A 8 -14.09 0.41 4.31
N ALA A 9 -13.11 -0.34 4.79
CA ALA A 9 -13.03 -0.81 6.16
C ALA A 9 -12.52 0.24 7.17
N CYS A 10 -12.07 1.41 6.70
CA CYS A 10 -11.54 2.44 7.59
C CYS A 10 -12.65 3.22 8.30
N PRO A 11 -12.83 3.08 9.64
CA PRO A 11 -13.93 3.71 10.37
C PRO A 11 -13.81 5.23 10.41
N THR A 12 -12.59 5.76 10.41
CA THR A 12 -12.31 7.21 10.48
C THR A 12 -12.14 7.86 9.11
N LYS A 13 -12.26 7.06 8.02
CA LYS A 13 -11.97 7.54 6.67
C LYS A 13 -10.56 8.15 6.54
N ALA A 14 -9.61 7.62 7.31
CA ALA A 14 -8.19 7.96 7.16
C ALA A 14 -7.64 7.47 5.80
N LEU A 15 -8.10 6.29 5.33
CA LEU A 15 -7.87 5.86 3.96
C LEU A 15 -9.10 6.17 3.11
N TYR A 16 -8.88 6.73 1.92
CA TYR A 16 -9.94 7.05 0.97
C TYR A 16 -9.43 6.94 -0.46
N ASN A 17 -10.34 6.77 -1.39
CA ASN A 17 -10.03 6.76 -2.81
C ASN A 17 -9.96 8.18 -3.36
N GLU A 18 -8.90 8.49 -4.09
CA GLU A 18 -8.71 9.73 -4.82
C GLU A 18 -8.35 9.39 -6.26
N GLY A 19 -9.35 9.43 -7.12
CA GLY A 19 -9.21 8.94 -8.49
C GLY A 19 -8.91 7.42 -8.52
N ASP A 20 -7.79 7.06 -9.09
CA ASP A 20 -7.34 5.67 -9.27
C ASP A 20 -6.44 5.15 -8.14
N ARG A 21 -6.25 5.95 -7.10
CA ARG A 21 -5.35 5.63 -5.97
C ARG A 21 -6.02 5.73 -4.62
N VAL A 22 -5.48 5.00 -3.66
CA VAL A 22 -5.86 5.11 -2.25
C VAL A 22 -4.87 6.03 -1.54
N VAL A 23 -5.38 7.07 -0.91
CA VAL A 23 -4.61 8.08 -0.17
C VAL A 23 -4.82 7.92 1.32
N VAL A 24 -3.85 8.33 2.12
CA VAL A 24 -3.87 8.26 3.59
C VAL A 24 -3.81 9.65 4.19
N ARG A 25 -4.79 9.99 5.04
CA ARG A 25 -4.75 11.15 5.95
C ARG A 25 -4.34 10.67 7.33
N MET A 26 -3.08 10.90 7.67
CA MET A 26 -2.48 10.38 8.90
C MET A 26 -3.13 10.95 10.16
N GLU A 27 -3.56 12.20 10.12
CA GLU A 27 -4.23 12.89 11.23
C GLU A 27 -5.56 12.27 11.66
N ARG A 28 -6.17 11.45 10.78
CA ARG A 28 -7.41 10.70 11.07
C ARG A 28 -7.15 9.26 11.47
N CYS A 29 -5.91 8.79 11.38
CA CYS A 29 -5.59 7.40 11.68
C CYS A 29 -5.56 7.15 13.20
N ILE A 30 -6.38 6.22 13.66
CA ILE A 30 -6.43 5.77 15.06
C ILE A 30 -5.66 4.46 15.32
N GLY A 31 -4.98 3.93 14.32
CA GLY A 31 -4.16 2.72 14.46
C GLY A 31 -4.94 1.41 14.64
N CYS A 32 -6.24 1.37 14.31
CA CYS A 32 -7.11 0.20 14.53
C CYS A 32 -6.77 -1.04 13.69
N ARG A 33 -5.92 -0.91 12.67
CA ARG A 33 -5.46 -1.98 11.76
C ARG A 33 -6.55 -2.67 10.93
N SER A 34 -7.78 -2.20 10.92
CA SER A 34 -8.87 -2.75 10.09
C SER A 34 -8.49 -2.77 8.61
N CYS A 35 -7.74 -1.78 8.13
CA CYS A 35 -7.23 -1.71 6.76
C CYS A 35 -6.21 -2.83 6.44
N VAL A 36 -5.41 -3.25 7.41
CA VAL A 36 -4.44 -4.37 7.25
C VAL A 36 -5.18 -5.68 7.04
N VAL A 37 -6.21 -5.92 7.86
CA VAL A 37 -7.03 -7.14 7.78
C VAL A 37 -7.86 -7.17 6.50
N ALA A 38 -8.37 -6.01 6.07
CA ALA A 38 -9.23 -5.91 4.89
C ALA A 38 -8.46 -6.01 3.56
N CYS A 39 -7.14 -5.79 3.54
CA CYS A 39 -6.36 -5.82 2.32
C CYS A 39 -6.04 -7.26 1.90
N PRO A 40 -6.57 -7.77 0.78
CA PRO A 40 -6.30 -9.15 0.33
C PRO A 40 -4.86 -9.32 -0.19
N TYR A 41 -4.17 -8.24 -0.48
CA TYR A 41 -2.81 -8.24 -1.05
C TYR A 41 -1.71 -8.03 -0.01
N GLY A 42 -2.05 -7.80 1.26
CA GLY A 42 -1.06 -7.46 2.29
C GLY A 42 -0.29 -6.15 2.02
N ALA A 43 -0.85 -5.25 1.20
CA ALA A 43 -0.18 -4.04 0.74
C ALA A 43 -0.29 -2.86 1.73
N VAL A 44 -0.94 -3.05 2.86
CA VAL A 44 -1.12 -2.04 3.91
C VAL A 44 -0.53 -2.55 5.21
N ASN A 45 0.29 -1.72 5.85
CA ASN A 45 0.81 -1.99 7.19
C ASN A 45 0.58 -0.79 8.10
N VAL A 46 0.45 -1.03 9.41
CA VAL A 46 0.32 0.02 10.42
C VAL A 46 1.40 -0.17 11.47
N VAL A 47 2.30 0.79 11.55
CA VAL A 47 3.37 0.83 12.55
C VAL A 47 2.96 1.77 13.66
N SER A 48 2.96 1.27 14.89
CA SER A 48 2.71 2.08 16.08
C SER A 48 4.02 2.44 16.73
N ARG A 49 4.22 3.73 17.00
CA ARG A 49 5.33 4.23 17.80
C ARG A 49 4.80 4.70 19.14
N TYR A 50 5.55 4.39 20.18
CA TYR A 50 5.29 4.86 21.53
C TYR A 50 6.33 5.92 21.85
N ASP A 51 5.93 7.17 21.87
CA ASP A 51 6.78 8.26 22.33
C ASP A 51 6.60 8.38 23.85
N SER A 52 7.58 7.91 24.61
CA SER A 52 7.61 8.12 26.06
C SER A 52 8.08 9.55 26.34
N GLY A 53 7.19 10.41 26.81
CA GLY A 53 7.57 11.69 27.39
C GLY A 53 8.19 11.48 28.76
N ASP A 54 9.36 12.06 28.99
CA ASP A 54 9.97 12.14 30.32
C ASP A 54 9.60 13.51 30.94
N LEU A 55 8.85 13.50 32.01
CA LEU A 55 8.53 14.68 32.80
C LEU A 55 9.28 14.58 34.14
N GLY A 56 10.55 15.03 34.17
CA GLY A 56 11.34 15.10 35.41
C GLY A 56 11.63 13.73 36.04
N GLY A 57 11.91 12.70 35.19
CA GLY A 57 12.23 11.34 35.67
C GLY A 57 11.01 10.43 35.86
N ILE A 58 9.82 10.93 35.62
CA ILE A 58 8.58 10.15 35.60
C ILE A 58 8.19 9.90 34.14
N ARG A 59 8.18 8.62 33.73
CA ARG A 59 7.64 8.24 32.41
C ARG A 59 6.13 8.46 32.39
N VAL A 60 5.70 9.55 31.78
CA VAL A 60 4.28 9.84 31.58
C VAL A 60 3.83 9.22 30.27
N GLY A 61 2.72 8.55 30.33
CA GLY A 61 2.04 7.78 29.31
C GLY A 61 2.44 8.03 27.86
N ALA A 62 2.84 6.98 27.20
CA ALA A 62 3.22 7.01 25.79
C ALA A 62 2.07 7.49 24.91
N ALA A 63 2.26 8.60 24.23
CA ALA A 63 1.40 8.95 23.09
C ALA A 63 1.63 7.89 22.00
N GLN A 64 0.61 7.12 21.70
CA GLN A 64 0.68 6.16 20.61
C GLN A 64 0.41 6.86 19.29
N THR A 65 1.43 7.01 18.46
CA THR A 65 1.28 7.51 17.09
C THR A 65 1.25 6.33 16.13
N ALA A 66 0.17 6.20 15.38
CA ALA A 66 0.04 5.17 14.36
C ALA A 66 0.37 5.74 12.99
N THR A 67 1.24 5.07 12.24
CA THR A 67 1.60 5.43 10.89
C THR A 67 1.18 4.32 9.93
N VAL A 68 0.36 4.65 8.94
CA VAL A 68 -0.03 3.73 7.87
C VAL A 68 1.04 3.75 6.80
N ILE A 69 1.55 2.58 6.47
CA ILE A 69 2.49 2.37 5.37
C ILE A 69 1.77 1.61 4.27
N LYS A 70 1.70 2.19 3.09
CA LYS A 70 1.17 1.55 1.88
C LYS A 70 1.85 2.12 0.64
N CYS A 71 1.81 1.37 -0.44
CA CYS A 71 2.31 1.81 -1.74
C CYS A 71 1.48 2.99 -2.26
N ASP A 72 2.15 4.09 -2.61
CA ASP A 72 1.59 5.29 -3.24
C ASP A 72 1.82 5.32 -4.76
N ARG A 73 2.42 4.27 -5.32
CA ARG A 73 2.86 4.16 -6.72
C ARG A 73 3.90 5.21 -7.12
N CYS A 74 4.57 5.84 -6.15
CA CYS A 74 5.57 6.89 -6.36
C CYS A 74 5.07 8.03 -7.27
N VAL A 75 3.86 8.51 -7.05
CA VAL A 75 3.17 9.50 -7.91
C VAL A 75 3.98 10.78 -8.07
N ASP A 76 4.67 11.21 -7.03
CA ASP A 76 5.47 12.43 -7.02
C ASP A 76 6.89 12.25 -7.60
N ARG A 77 7.21 11.04 -8.08
CA ARG A 77 8.53 10.74 -8.63
C ARG A 77 8.55 10.83 -10.16
N PRO A 78 9.37 11.68 -10.78
CA PRO A 78 9.40 11.88 -12.23
C PRO A 78 9.85 10.65 -13.03
N GLY A 79 10.55 9.69 -12.41
CA GLY A 79 11.02 8.46 -13.03
C GLY A 79 10.07 7.26 -12.92
N GLY A 80 8.85 7.47 -12.39
CA GLY A 80 7.91 6.38 -12.14
C GLY A 80 8.26 5.55 -10.89
N PRO A 81 7.67 4.35 -10.72
CA PRO A 81 7.83 3.56 -9.51
C PRO A 81 9.25 3.06 -9.28
N ALA A 82 9.83 3.41 -8.15
CA ALA A 82 11.19 3.05 -7.78
C ALA A 82 11.44 1.53 -7.77
N CYS A 83 10.46 0.75 -7.36
CA CYS A 83 10.56 -0.72 -7.32
C CYS A 83 10.68 -1.34 -8.72
N VAL A 84 9.99 -0.78 -9.72
CA VAL A 84 10.08 -1.23 -11.11
C VAL A 84 11.44 -0.91 -11.69
N GLU A 85 11.93 0.31 -11.46
CA GLU A 85 13.25 0.75 -11.92
C GLU A 85 14.40 -0.05 -11.28
N ALA A 86 14.30 -0.31 -9.98
CA ALA A 86 15.32 -1.06 -9.24
C ALA A 86 15.30 -2.57 -9.49
N CYS A 87 14.26 -3.10 -10.14
CA CYS A 87 14.14 -4.53 -10.39
C CYS A 87 15.10 -4.99 -11.49
N THR A 88 16.19 -5.63 -11.11
CA THR A 88 17.23 -6.12 -12.03
C THR A 88 16.72 -7.22 -12.97
N SER A 89 15.80 -8.07 -12.50
CA SER A 89 15.17 -9.14 -13.29
C SER A 89 14.02 -8.66 -14.17
N LYS A 90 13.63 -7.38 -14.05
CA LYS A 90 12.44 -6.81 -14.74
C LYS A 90 11.15 -7.60 -14.52
N ALA A 91 11.04 -8.25 -13.34
CA ALA A 91 9.86 -9.03 -12.97
C ALA A 91 8.69 -8.18 -12.46
N LEU A 92 8.94 -6.89 -12.16
CA LEU A 92 7.93 -5.96 -11.69
C LEU A 92 7.47 -5.06 -12.82
N MET A 93 6.16 -4.96 -13.00
CA MET A 93 5.53 -4.06 -13.97
C MET A 93 4.25 -3.47 -13.39
N ILE A 94 3.85 -2.32 -13.91
CA ILE A 94 2.52 -1.77 -13.68
C ILE A 94 1.67 -2.15 -14.88
N VAL A 95 0.51 -2.74 -14.61
CA VAL A 95 -0.46 -3.16 -15.62
C VAL A 95 -1.80 -2.56 -15.21
N ASP A 96 -2.51 -1.98 -16.14
CA ASP A 96 -3.89 -1.57 -15.93
C ASP A 96 -4.82 -2.80 -15.89
N SER A 97 -5.94 -2.69 -15.19
CA SER A 97 -6.88 -3.81 -15.02
C SER A 97 -7.37 -4.36 -16.35
N ASP A 98 -7.57 -3.49 -17.32
CA ASP A 98 -8.07 -3.86 -18.66
C ASP A 98 -7.03 -4.64 -19.48
N ASP A 99 -5.75 -4.44 -19.20
CA ASP A 99 -4.63 -5.10 -19.88
C ASP A 99 -4.18 -6.42 -19.22
N ILE A 100 -4.68 -6.74 -18.03
CA ILE A 100 -4.26 -7.93 -17.27
C ILE A 100 -4.55 -9.21 -18.04
N GLU A 101 -5.73 -9.34 -18.65
CA GLU A 101 -6.11 -10.53 -19.41
C GLU A 101 -5.22 -10.73 -20.64
N ALA A 102 -4.98 -9.65 -21.40
CA ALA A 102 -4.10 -9.68 -22.58
C ALA A 102 -2.68 -10.05 -22.19
N HIS A 103 -2.16 -9.47 -21.10
CA HIS A 103 -0.81 -9.77 -20.61
C HIS A 103 -0.67 -11.22 -20.15
N THR A 104 -1.64 -11.73 -19.38
CA THR A 104 -1.67 -13.12 -18.92
C THR A 104 -1.77 -14.10 -20.08
N SER A 105 -2.60 -13.82 -21.08
CA SER A 105 -2.72 -14.62 -22.28
C SER A 105 -1.42 -14.71 -23.07
N ASN A 106 -0.74 -13.57 -23.26
CA ASN A 106 0.54 -13.51 -23.93
C ASN A 106 1.64 -14.29 -23.19
N GLN A 107 1.68 -14.20 -21.87
CA GLN A 107 2.63 -14.99 -21.06
C GLN A 107 2.37 -16.50 -21.19
N ARG A 108 1.11 -16.93 -21.14
CA ARG A 108 0.74 -18.35 -21.32
C ARG A 108 1.12 -18.85 -22.70
N ALA A 109 0.87 -18.08 -23.74
CA ALA A 109 1.26 -18.42 -25.13
C ALA A 109 2.78 -18.53 -25.26
N ALA A 110 3.53 -17.60 -24.71
CA ALA A 110 5.00 -17.64 -24.73
C ALA A 110 5.57 -18.86 -23.96
N ALA A 111 5.00 -19.18 -22.80
CA ALA A 111 5.39 -20.36 -22.04
C ALA A 111 5.07 -21.68 -22.79
N ALA A 112 3.91 -21.75 -23.45
CA ALA A 112 3.56 -22.92 -24.26
C ALA A 112 4.49 -23.08 -25.47
N ALA A 113 4.86 -21.99 -26.13
CA ALA A 113 5.80 -22.01 -27.25
C ALA A 113 7.22 -22.44 -26.85
N ALA A 114 7.63 -22.12 -25.62
CA ALA A 114 8.94 -22.52 -25.09
C ALA A 114 9.04 -24.01 -24.74
N LEU A 115 7.91 -24.71 -24.63
CA LEU A 115 7.83 -26.14 -24.33
C LEU A 115 7.64 -27.01 -25.60
N ALA A 116 7.43 -26.38 -26.71
CA ALA A 116 7.29 -27.04 -28.01
C ALA A 116 8.62 -27.15 -28.77
#